data_44fcc15a4c98e77f968305a8e4a299c0
#
_entry.id   44fcc15a4c98e77f968305a8e4a299c0
#
_cell.length_a   1.000
_cell.length_b   1.000
_cell.length_c   1.000
_cell.angle_alpha   90.00
_cell.angle_beta   90.00
_cell.angle_gamma   90.00
#
_symmetry.space_group_name_H-M   'P 1'
#
loop_
_entity.id
_entity.type
_entity.pdbx_description
1 polymer ?
#
loop_
_entity_poly.entity_id
_entity_poly.type
_entity_poly.pdbx_seq_one_letter_code
_entity_poly.pdbx_strand_id
1 'polypeptide(L)'
;VSPEKQQLIGVKVATVEKAPWTPTLRVLGRVAPDENRVYRIISATDGWVKKILPVTTGSLVKEDELLATFFSPEFFSGIKAYLFGLRSLDRFEASRKETKEQIEQTGANIENYRNALRNLGMTEHQLDEIMRTRQGADNIEVRAPAAGFILARNLSPGQRFEKGTELFRIADLSKVWILADMFENEAQYLPQGKSAKVSLPHQKKIFQAKVSGVLPQFDEATRTLKVRLEADNPDYTLRPNMFVDIELPISLPPAIAVPADAVLDSGLKKTVFVDHGKGSFEAREVETGWRIGNRVEIIKGLNPGEQVVLSGNFLIDSETRLELAAAGMVGTLSKDPVCGGDVSITKAEKAGRKSTYQGKVYYFTSDECKEQFDKNPARYMKK
;
A
#
# COMPACT_ATOMS: atom_id res chain seq x y z
N VAL A 1 25.17 38.72 16.69
CA VAL A 1 26.43 37.98 16.40
C VAL A 1 27.28 38.81 15.45
N SER A 2 28.56 39.12 15.83
CA SER A 2 29.46 39.95 14.99
C SER A 2 29.77 39.29 13.63
N PRO A 3 30.07 40.09 12.57
CA PRO A 3 30.41 39.55 11.25
C PRO A 3 31.58 38.58 11.27
N GLU A 4 32.56 38.83 12.11
CA GLU A 4 33.73 37.95 12.30
C GLU A 4 33.34 36.58 12.87
N LYS A 5 32.44 36.56 13.86
CA LYS A 5 31.91 35.35 14.46
C LYS A 5 31.02 34.56 13.46
N GLN A 6 30.24 35.26 12.60
CA GLN A 6 29.43 34.61 11.56
C GLN A 6 30.26 33.84 10.53
N GLN A 7 31.40 34.43 10.12
CA GLN A 7 32.36 33.75 9.23
C GLN A 7 32.99 32.55 9.92
N LEU A 8 33.35 32.66 11.19
CA LEU A 8 33.95 31.56 11.96
C LEU A 8 32.98 30.39 12.17
N ILE A 9 31.67 30.68 12.34
CA ILE A 9 30.60 29.70 12.53
C ILE A 9 30.16 29.10 11.19
N GLY A 10 30.48 29.73 10.07
CA GLY A 10 30.06 29.26 8.73
C GLY A 10 28.55 29.40 8.51
N VAL A 11 27.97 30.49 8.95
CA VAL A 11 26.54 30.77 8.78
C VAL A 11 26.22 30.88 7.30
N LYS A 12 25.31 30.02 6.83
CA LYS A 12 24.75 30.10 5.48
C LYS A 12 23.28 30.48 5.59
N VAL A 13 22.85 31.40 4.76
CA VAL A 13 21.46 31.85 4.68
C VAL A 13 20.88 31.51 3.28
N ALA A 14 19.56 31.32 3.23
CA ALA A 14 18.84 31.23 1.97
C ALA A 14 17.51 31.98 2.06
N THR A 15 17.09 32.50 0.92
CA THR A 15 15.78 33.14 0.80
C THR A 15 14.69 32.09 0.83
N VAL A 16 13.67 32.36 1.60
CA VAL A 16 12.47 31.52 1.70
C VAL A 16 11.59 31.78 0.49
N GLU A 17 11.37 30.74 -0.31
CA GLU A 17 10.51 30.80 -1.48
C GLU A 17 9.35 29.80 -1.33
N LYS A 18 8.17 30.24 -1.79
CA LYS A 18 7.03 29.34 -1.96
C LYS A 18 7.06 28.80 -3.38
N ALA A 19 7.38 27.53 -3.50
CA ALA A 19 7.53 26.87 -4.80
C ALA A 19 6.72 25.56 -4.83
N PRO A 20 6.34 25.09 -6.05
CA PRO A 20 5.83 23.74 -6.21
C PRO A 20 6.83 22.71 -5.69
N TRP A 21 6.34 21.77 -4.93
CA TRP A 21 7.18 20.73 -4.36
C TRP A 21 6.76 19.37 -4.88
N THR A 22 7.68 18.69 -5.60
CA THR A 22 7.45 17.36 -6.17
C THR A 22 8.41 16.34 -5.55
N PRO A 23 8.20 15.96 -4.29
CA PRO A 23 9.03 14.97 -3.66
C PRO A 23 8.79 13.58 -4.26
N THR A 24 9.79 12.72 -4.14
CA THR A 24 9.67 11.31 -4.48
C THR A 24 9.46 10.51 -3.19
N LEU A 25 8.28 9.93 -3.05
CA LEU A 25 8.01 8.97 -1.99
C LEU A 25 8.71 7.65 -2.31
N ARG A 26 9.28 7.04 -1.29
CA ARG A 26 9.83 5.69 -1.36
C ARG A 26 9.03 4.80 -0.44
N VAL A 27 8.34 3.85 -1.03
CA VAL A 27 7.47 2.91 -0.30
C VAL A 27 7.77 1.49 -0.72
N LEU A 28 7.55 0.57 0.19
CA LEU A 28 7.65 -0.86 -0.08
C LEU A 28 6.33 -1.34 -0.68
N GLY A 29 6.41 -2.11 -1.77
CA GLY A 29 5.25 -2.77 -2.36
C GLY A 29 5.41 -4.28 -2.37
N ARG A 30 4.29 -4.98 -2.48
CA ARG A 30 4.23 -6.42 -2.66
C ARG A 30 3.58 -6.75 -4.00
N VAL A 31 4.24 -7.58 -4.80
CA VAL A 31 3.71 -8.07 -6.07
C VAL A 31 2.54 -9.02 -5.80
N ALA A 32 1.44 -8.83 -6.51
CA ALA A 32 0.27 -9.69 -6.51
C ALA A 32 -0.13 -10.03 -7.96
N PRO A 33 -0.74 -11.18 -8.21
CA PRO A 33 -1.33 -11.43 -9.52
C PRO A 33 -2.48 -10.45 -9.77
N ASP A 34 -2.72 -10.08 -11.03
CA ASP A 34 -3.93 -9.39 -11.43
C ASP A 34 -5.12 -10.33 -11.24
N GLU A 35 -6.06 -9.97 -10.38
CA GLU A 35 -7.22 -10.81 -10.05
C GLU A 35 -8.10 -11.11 -11.28
N ASN A 36 -8.12 -10.22 -12.27
CA ASN A 36 -8.85 -10.45 -13.53
C ASN A 36 -8.19 -11.50 -14.43
N ARG A 37 -6.95 -11.89 -14.11
CA ARG A 37 -6.14 -12.87 -14.84
C ARG A 37 -5.85 -14.11 -14.03
N VAL A 38 -6.61 -14.33 -12.95
CA VAL A 38 -6.53 -15.53 -12.12
C VAL A 38 -7.70 -16.44 -12.44
N TYR A 39 -7.39 -17.63 -12.91
CA TYR A 39 -8.35 -18.65 -13.32
C TYR A 39 -8.33 -19.77 -12.27
N ARG A 40 -9.50 -20.06 -11.71
CA ARG A 40 -9.70 -21.19 -10.79
C ARG A 40 -10.46 -22.29 -11.52
N ILE A 41 -9.88 -23.47 -11.58
CA ILE A 41 -10.54 -24.64 -12.11
C ILE A 41 -11.15 -25.39 -10.93
N ILE A 42 -12.47 -25.32 -10.83
CA ILE A 42 -13.27 -25.88 -9.73
C ILE A 42 -14.06 -27.07 -10.29
N SER A 43 -14.08 -28.19 -9.56
CA SER A 43 -14.87 -29.35 -9.96
C SER A 43 -16.37 -29.07 -9.83
N ALA A 44 -17.12 -29.36 -10.89
CA ALA A 44 -18.58 -29.31 -10.90
C ALA A 44 -19.24 -30.59 -10.39
N THR A 45 -18.47 -31.66 -10.13
CA THR A 45 -18.96 -33.00 -9.72
C THR A 45 -17.95 -33.69 -8.80
N ASP A 46 -18.38 -34.74 -8.13
CA ASP A 46 -17.49 -35.66 -7.43
C ASP A 46 -16.70 -36.53 -8.42
N GLY A 47 -15.48 -36.92 -8.06
CA GLY A 47 -14.68 -37.73 -8.93
C GLY A 47 -13.41 -38.30 -8.31
N TRP A 48 -12.69 -39.06 -9.13
CA TRP A 48 -11.38 -39.65 -8.80
C TRP A 48 -10.36 -39.26 -9.84
N VAL A 49 -9.26 -38.71 -9.43
CA VAL A 49 -8.13 -38.37 -10.29
C VAL A 49 -7.54 -39.64 -10.90
N LYS A 50 -7.50 -39.72 -12.22
CA LYS A 50 -6.90 -40.83 -12.94
C LYS A 50 -5.45 -40.58 -13.31
N LYS A 51 -5.18 -39.44 -13.90
CA LYS A 51 -3.83 -39.07 -14.33
C LYS A 51 -3.62 -37.58 -14.12
N ILE A 52 -2.42 -37.19 -13.72
CA ILE A 52 -1.94 -35.81 -13.70
C ILE A 52 -0.76 -35.75 -14.66
N LEU A 53 -0.75 -34.77 -15.56
CA LEU A 53 0.37 -34.53 -16.45
C LEU A 53 1.55 -33.97 -15.63
N PRO A 54 2.78 -33.94 -16.17
CA PRO A 54 3.96 -33.52 -15.43
C PRO A 54 3.97 -31.99 -15.22
N VAL A 55 2.90 -31.47 -14.64
CA VAL A 55 2.71 -30.06 -14.28
C VAL A 55 2.65 -29.91 -12.77
N THR A 56 3.37 -28.92 -12.25
CA THR A 56 3.49 -28.64 -10.82
C THR A 56 3.22 -27.15 -10.56
N THR A 57 3.07 -26.78 -9.30
CA THR A 57 3.08 -25.36 -8.92
C THR A 57 4.34 -24.69 -9.44
N GLY A 58 4.17 -23.57 -10.14
CA GLY A 58 5.25 -22.82 -10.82
C GLY A 58 5.47 -23.24 -12.29
N SER A 59 4.83 -24.31 -12.80
CA SER A 59 4.88 -24.64 -14.24
C SER A 59 4.13 -23.59 -15.06
N LEU A 60 4.71 -23.19 -16.18
CA LEU A 60 4.04 -22.40 -17.20
C LEU A 60 3.26 -23.35 -18.13
N VAL A 61 1.99 -23.09 -18.32
CA VAL A 61 1.09 -23.86 -19.20
C VAL A 61 0.51 -22.97 -20.29
N LYS A 62 0.15 -23.60 -21.40
CA LYS A 62 -0.53 -22.92 -22.53
C LYS A 62 -2.03 -23.02 -22.34
N GLU A 63 -2.76 -22.12 -23.01
CA GLU A 63 -4.22 -22.26 -23.16
C GLU A 63 -4.56 -23.61 -23.79
N ASP A 64 -5.60 -24.25 -23.30
CA ASP A 64 -6.11 -25.57 -23.69
C ASP A 64 -5.12 -26.74 -23.44
N GLU A 65 -4.04 -26.53 -22.70
CA GLU A 65 -3.12 -27.59 -22.30
C GLU A 65 -3.79 -28.57 -21.33
N LEU A 66 -3.63 -29.89 -21.60
CA LEU A 66 -4.16 -30.93 -20.71
C LEU A 66 -3.36 -31.01 -19.41
N LEU A 67 -4.02 -30.83 -18.27
CA LEU A 67 -3.41 -30.81 -16.94
C LEU A 67 -3.62 -32.10 -16.18
N ALA A 68 -4.84 -32.63 -16.23
CA ALA A 68 -5.20 -33.85 -15.52
C ALA A 68 -6.40 -34.54 -16.22
N THR A 69 -6.62 -35.78 -15.86
CA THR A 69 -7.87 -36.50 -16.22
C THR A 69 -8.47 -37.10 -14.95
N PHE A 70 -9.79 -37.15 -14.90
CA PHE A 70 -10.51 -37.74 -13.77
C PHE A 70 -11.71 -38.55 -14.25
N PHE A 71 -12.19 -39.43 -13.40
CA PHE A 71 -13.42 -40.19 -13.59
C PHE A 71 -14.51 -39.65 -12.66
N SER A 72 -15.74 -39.56 -13.18
CA SER A 72 -16.94 -39.26 -12.42
C SER A 72 -18.10 -40.15 -12.89
N PRO A 73 -18.83 -40.80 -11.97
CA PRO A 73 -20.01 -41.58 -12.29
C PRO A 73 -21.12 -40.76 -12.97
N GLU A 74 -21.25 -39.49 -12.56
CA GLU A 74 -22.25 -38.56 -13.11
C GLU A 74 -21.99 -38.29 -14.59
N PHE A 75 -20.74 -37.97 -14.94
CA PHE A 75 -20.32 -37.81 -16.33
C PHE A 75 -20.55 -39.10 -17.17
N PHE A 76 -20.15 -40.21 -16.59
CA PHE A 76 -20.29 -41.48 -17.31
C PHE A 76 -21.75 -41.78 -17.68
N SER A 77 -22.70 -41.48 -16.78
CA SER A 77 -24.12 -41.59 -17.02
C SER A 77 -24.62 -40.62 -18.11
N GLY A 78 -24.15 -39.35 -18.01
CA GLY A 78 -24.47 -38.31 -18.99
C GLY A 78 -23.96 -38.64 -20.40
N ILE A 79 -22.70 -39.11 -20.50
CA ILE A 79 -22.11 -39.53 -21.77
C ILE A 79 -22.92 -40.68 -22.41
N LYS A 80 -23.36 -41.67 -21.64
CA LYS A 80 -24.21 -42.78 -22.16
C LYS A 80 -25.53 -42.23 -22.70
N ALA A 81 -26.18 -41.32 -21.98
CA ALA A 81 -27.44 -40.72 -22.46
C ALA A 81 -27.23 -39.90 -23.73
N TYR A 82 -26.16 -39.11 -23.82
CA TYR A 82 -25.79 -38.35 -25.01
C TYR A 82 -25.52 -39.25 -26.21
N LEU A 83 -24.70 -40.32 -26.05
CA LEU A 83 -24.43 -41.29 -27.09
C LEU A 83 -25.69 -42.06 -27.54
N PHE A 84 -26.60 -42.41 -26.61
CA PHE A 84 -27.86 -43.02 -26.95
C PHE A 84 -28.69 -42.09 -27.84
N GLY A 85 -28.77 -40.81 -27.51
CA GLY A 85 -29.45 -39.79 -28.33
C GLY A 85 -28.86 -39.72 -29.75
N LEU A 86 -27.53 -39.58 -29.85
CA LEU A 86 -26.82 -39.50 -31.12
C LEU A 86 -27.05 -40.73 -32.00
N ARG A 87 -26.93 -41.94 -31.44
CA ARG A 87 -27.17 -43.20 -32.17
C ARG A 87 -28.64 -43.36 -32.57
N SER A 88 -29.58 -42.81 -31.81
CA SER A 88 -30.98 -42.78 -32.15
C SER A 88 -31.25 -41.87 -33.35
N LEU A 89 -30.61 -40.70 -33.37
CA LEU A 89 -30.68 -39.78 -34.52
C LEU A 89 -30.13 -40.42 -35.78
N ASP A 90 -28.93 -41.03 -35.69
CA ASP A 90 -28.31 -41.75 -36.85
C ASP A 90 -29.24 -42.83 -37.41
N ARG A 91 -29.95 -43.57 -36.54
CA ARG A 91 -30.93 -44.61 -36.98
C ARG A 91 -32.15 -43.98 -37.64
N PHE A 92 -32.68 -42.89 -37.12
CA PHE A 92 -33.84 -42.20 -37.67
C PHE A 92 -33.55 -41.63 -39.06
N GLU A 93 -32.39 -40.99 -39.21
CA GLU A 93 -31.94 -40.49 -40.50
C GLU A 93 -31.75 -41.62 -41.55
N ALA A 94 -31.22 -42.76 -41.09
CA ALA A 94 -31.01 -43.91 -41.97
C ALA A 94 -32.32 -44.60 -42.37
N SER A 95 -33.31 -44.72 -41.48
CA SER A 95 -34.56 -45.43 -41.71
C SER A 95 -35.53 -44.68 -42.59
N ARG A 96 -35.48 -43.36 -42.64
CA ARG A 96 -36.42 -42.47 -43.38
C ARG A 96 -37.91 -42.71 -43.08
N LYS A 97 -38.22 -43.41 -41.97
CA LYS A 97 -39.58 -43.76 -41.58
C LYS A 97 -40.16 -42.85 -40.51
N GLU A 98 -39.30 -42.11 -39.85
CA GLU A 98 -39.68 -41.27 -38.73
C GLU A 98 -40.27 -39.94 -39.20
N THR A 99 -41.15 -39.37 -38.39
CA THR A 99 -41.71 -38.03 -38.65
C THR A 99 -40.67 -36.96 -38.40
N LYS A 100 -40.82 -35.83 -39.09
CA LYS A 100 -39.96 -34.65 -38.88
C LYS A 100 -39.96 -34.22 -37.43
N GLU A 101 -41.09 -34.29 -36.78
CA GLU A 101 -41.29 -33.94 -35.38
C GLU A 101 -40.49 -34.81 -34.40
N GLN A 102 -40.41 -36.15 -34.67
CA GLN A 102 -39.58 -37.08 -33.88
C GLN A 102 -38.09 -36.82 -34.04
N ILE A 103 -37.63 -36.43 -35.21
CA ILE A 103 -36.24 -36.06 -35.48
C ILE A 103 -35.90 -34.76 -34.75
N GLU A 104 -36.76 -33.73 -34.81
CA GLU A 104 -36.58 -32.46 -34.12
C GLU A 104 -36.57 -32.66 -32.60
N GLN A 105 -37.46 -33.46 -32.06
CA GLN A 105 -37.49 -33.75 -30.61
C GLN A 105 -36.25 -34.48 -30.13
N THR A 106 -35.75 -35.45 -30.97
CA THR A 106 -34.50 -36.15 -30.65
C THR A 106 -33.31 -35.20 -30.68
N GLY A 107 -33.26 -34.29 -31.66
CA GLY A 107 -32.24 -33.22 -31.72
C GLY A 107 -32.24 -32.31 -30.47
N ALA A 108 -33.44 -31.90 -30.03
CA ALA A 108 -33.56 -31.10 -28.80
C ALA A 108 -33.08 -31.87 -27.55
N ASN A 109 -33.37 -33.18 -27.46
CA ASN A 109 -32.87 -34.00 -26.36
C ASN A 109 -31.34 -34.14 -26.37
N ILE A 110 -30.73 -34.32 -27.56
CA ILE A 110 -29.28 -34.35 -27.73
C ILE A 110 -28.63 -33.05 -27.22
N GLU A 111 -29.21 -31.90 -27.60
CA GLU A 111 -28.71 -30.59 -27.14
C GLU A 111 -28.85 -30.44 -25.63
N ASN A 112 -29.92 -30.91 -25.02
CA ASN A 112 -30.09 -30.92 -23.57
C ASN A 112 -29.01 -31.76 -22.86
N TYR A 113 -28.70 -32.97 -23.41
CA TYR A 113 -27.63 -33.80 -22.85
C TYR A 113 -26.25 -33.15 -23.03
N ARG A 114 -25.99 -32.51 -24.18
CA ARG A 114 -24.78 -31.75 -24.44
C ARG A 114 -24.60 -30.63 -23.43
N ASN A 115 -25.67 -29.84 -23.21
CA ASN A 115 -25.67 -28.76 -22.24
C ASN A 115 -25.47 -29.25 -20.79
N ALA A 116 -26.07 -30.38 -20.43
CA ALA A 116 -25.86 -31.00 -19.12
C ALA A 116 -24.39 -31.39 -18.90
N LEU A 117 -23.76 -32.04 -19.91
CA LEU A 117 -22.32 -32.39 -19.85
C LEU A 117 -21.42 -31.16 -19.79
N ARG A 118 -21.74 -30.11 -20.56
CA ARG A 118 -21.05 -28.81 -20.49
C ARG A 118 -21.12 -28.20 -19.09
N ASN A 119 -22.30 -28.20 -18.50
CA ASN A 119 -22.51 -27.66 -17.14
C ASN A 119 -21.78 -28.47 -16.06
N LEU A 120 -21.50 -29.74 -16.30
CA LEU A 120 -20.65 -30.58 -15.45
C LEU A 120 -19.15 -30.32 -15.66
N GLY A 121 -18.77 -29.51 -16.67
CA GLY A 121 -17.38 -29.11 -16.93
C GLY A 121 -16.70 -29.84 -18.10
N MET A 122 -17.45 -30.58 -18.94
CA MET A 122 -16.88 -31.18 -20.15
C MET A 122 -16.54 -30.10 -21.18
N THR A 123 -15.37 -30.18 -21.79
CA THR A 123 -14.92 -29.19 -22.78
C THR A 123 -15.65 -29.38 -24.11
N GLU A 124 -15.81 -28.30 -24.89
CA GLU A 124 -16.38 -28.38 -26.22
C GLU A 124 -15.61 -29.35 -27.10
N HIS A 125 -14.29 -29.37 -27.01
CA HIS A 125 -13.43 -30.31 -27.72
C HIS A 125 -13.83 -31.76 -27.45
N GLN A 126 -14.04 -32.18 -26.21
CA GLN A 126 -14.47 -33.53 -25.88
C GLN A 126 -15.90 -33.82 -26.36
N LEU A 127 -16.82 -32.84 -26.25
CA LEU A 127 -18.19 -33.00 -26.75
C LEU A 127 -18.23 -33.18 -28.26
N ASP A 128 -17.47 -32.42 -29.02
CA ASP A 128 -17.35 -32.50 -30.45
C ASP A 128 -16.68 -33.83 -30.90
N GLU A 129 -15.67 -34.28 -30.14
CA GLU A 129 -15.03 -35.58 -30.37
C GLU A 129 -16.02 -36.73 -30.18
N ILE A 130 -16.82 -36.73 -29.10
CA ILE A 130 -17.88 -37.71 -28.87
C ILE A 130 -18.92 -37.69 -30.02
N MET A 131 -19.31 -36.48 -30.42
CA MET A 131 -20.27 -36.30 -31.52
C MET A 131 -19.73 -36.86 -32.84
N ARG A 132 -18.46 -36.63 -33.15
CA ARG A 132 -17.81 -37.08 -34.37
C ARG A 132 -17.54 -38.58 -34.36
N THR A 133 -17.03 -39.12 -33.27
CA THR A 133 -16.56 -40.51 -33.19
C THR A 133 -17.64 -41.49 -32.77
N ARG A 134 -18.72 -41.00 -32.15
CA ARG A 134 -19.75 -41.87 -31.50
C ARG A 134 -19.16 -42.79 -30.42
N GLN A 135 -18.01 -42.41 -29.87
CA GLN A 135 -17.34 -43.14 -28.78
C GLN A 135 -17.40 -42.32 -27.51
N GLY A 136 -17.65 -42.97 -26.39
CA GLY A 136 -17.64 -42.29 -25.07
C GLY A 136 -16.21 -42.07 -24.58
N ALA A 137 -16.01 -41.02 -23.86
CA ALA A 137 -14.79 -40.80 -23.13
C ALA A 137 -14.86 -41.48 -21.74
N ASP A 138 -13.85 -42.26 -21.39
CA ASP A 138 -13.79 -42.92 -20.08
C ASP A 138 -13.36 -41.92 -18.95
N ASN A 139 -12.67 -40.86 -19.32
CA ASN A 139 -12.16 -39.87 -18.41
C ASN A 139 -12.46 -38.45 -18.91
N ILE A 140 -12.66 -37.55 -17.96
CA ILE A 140 -12.86 -36.15 -18.22
C ILE A 140 -11.52 -35.44 -18.20
N GLU A 141 -11.31 -34.58 -19.15
CA GLU A 141 -10.10 -33.77 -19.27
C GLU A 141 -10.23 -32.45 -18.50
N VAL A 142 -9.22 -32.15 -17.71
CA VAL A 142 -9.03 -30.84 -17.07
C VAL A 142 -7.99 -30.09 -17.89
N ARG A 143 -8.42 -29.04 -18.56
CA ARG A 143 -7.56 -28.24 -19.44
C ARG A 143 -7.39 -26.82 -18.87
N ALA A 144 -6.26 -26.18 -19.21
CA ALA A 144 -5.99 -24.82 -18.83
C ALA A 144 -6.91 -23.84 -19.58
N PRO A 145 -7.68 -22.98 -18.88
CA PRO A 145 -8.59 -22.03 -19.54
C PRO A 145 -7.85 -20.83 -20.16
N ALA A 146 -6.58 -20.64 -19.82
CA ALA A 146 -5.71 -19.61 -20.36
C ALA A 146 -4.25 -20.00 -20.16
N ALA A 147 -3.35 -19.40 -20.93
CA ALA A 147 -1.91 -19.50 -20.70
C ALA A 147 -1.52 -18.80 -19.39
N GLY A 148 -0.62 -19.42 -18.60
CA GLY A 148 -0.20 -18.84 -17.34
C GLY A 148 0.56 -19.81 -16.45
N PHE A 149 0.91 -19.35 -15.25
CA PHE A 149 1.59 -20.17 -14.25
C PHE A 149 0.61 -20.85 -13.31
N ILE A 150 0.85 -22.12 -13.01
CA ILE A 150 0.11 -22.83 -11.99
C ILE A 150 0.50 -22.27 -10.61
N LEU A 151 -0.42 -21.57 -9.97
CA LEU A 151 -0.24 -21.03 -8.61
C LEU A 151 -0.57 -22.07 -7.51
N ALA A 152 -1.51 -22.95 -7.79
CA ALA A 152 -1.88 -24.04 -6.89
C ALA A 152 -2.32 -25.27 -7.68
N ARG A 153 -1.93 -26.46 -7.20
CA ARG A 153 -2.38 -27.75 -7.65
C ARG A 153 -2.82 -28.56 -6.42
N ASN A 154 -4.12 -28.77 -6.29
CA ASN A 154 -4.73 -29.42 -5.13
C ASN A 154 -5.16 -30.87 -5.44
N LEU A 155 -4.46 -31.52 -6.36
CA LEU A 155 -4.73 -32.87 -6.80
C LEU A 155 -3.52 -33.80 -6.64
N SER A 156 -3.81 -35.05 -6.30
CA SER A 156 -2.86 -36.17 -6.32
C SER A 156 -3.41 -37.35 -7.14
N PRO A 157 -2.58 -38.15 -7.80
CA PRO A 157 -3.04 -39.33 -8.52
C PRO A 157 -3.83 -40.27 -7.60
N GLY A 158 -4.99 -40.78 -8.08
CA GLY A 158 -5.87 -41.66 -7.31
C GLY A 158 -6.72 -40.96 -6.23
N GLN A 159 -6.53 -39.67 -5.98
CA GLN A 159 -7.29 -38.91 -4.99
C GLN A 159 -8.77 -38.81 -5.40
N ARG A 160 -9.67 -39.03 -4.41
CA ARG A 160 -11.07 -38.60 -4.51
C ARG A 160 -11.18 -37.11 -4.22
N PHE A 161 -12.02 -36.42 -4.96
CA PHE A 161 -12.40 -35.04 -4.70
C PHE A 161 -13.93 -34.89 -4.76
N GLU A 162 -14.42 -33.85 -4.11
CA GLU A 162 -15.85 -33.54 -4.05
C GLU A 162 -16.16 -32.33 -4.96
N LYS A 163 -17.41 -32.20 -5.34
CA LYS A 163 -17.93 -31.01 -6.01
C LYS A 163 -17.54 -29.75 -5.26
N GLY A 164 -17.09 -28.72 -5.98
CA GLY A 164 -16.63 -27.45 -5.39
C GLY A 164 -15.15 -27.43 -5.01
N THR A 165 -14.43 -28.57 -5.14
CA THR A 165 -12.98 -28.62 -4.92
C THR A 165 -12.24 -27.81 -5.99
N GLU A 166 -11.37 -26.86 -5.57
CA GLU A 166 -10.44 -26.17 -6.47
C GLU A 166 -9.34 -27.18 -6.89
N LEU A 167 -9.31 -27.53 -8.15
CA LEU A 167 -8.36 -28.49 -8.71
C LEU A 167 -7.03 -27.82 -9.04
N PHE A 168 -7.11 -26.70 -9.76
CA PHE A 168 -5.96 -25.87 -10.15
C PHE A 168 -6.29 -24.40 -10.01
N ARG A 169 -5.24 -23.60 -9.79
CA ARG A 169 -5.28 -22.13 -9.91
C ARG A 169 -4.18 -21.71 -10.85
N ILE A 170 -4.53 -21.01 -11.91
CA ILE A 170 -3.61 -20.54 -12.94
C ILE A 170 -3.68 -19.01 -12.96
N ALA A 171 -2.55 -18.35 -13.16
CA ALA A 171 -2.50 -16.90 -13.35
C ALA A 171 -1.63 -16.54 -14.55
N ASP A 172 -2.15 -15.66 -15.38
CA ASP A 172 -1.33 -14.95 -16.36
C ASP A 172 -0.56 -13.84 -15.65
N LEU A 173 0.74 -14.02 -15.53
CA LEU A 173 1.64 -13.08 -14.86
C LEU A 173 2.33 -12.11 -15.82
N SER A 174 1.89 -12.01 -17.09
CA SER A 174 2.42 -11.03 -18.06
C SER A 174 2.16 -9.58 -17.65
N LYS A 175 1.14 -9.37 -16.80
CA LYS A 175 0.86 -8.16 -16.04
C LYS A 175 0.64 -8.53 -14.60
N VAL A 176 1.13 -7.67 -13.71
CA VAL A 176 1.02 -7.88 -12.26
C VAL A 176 0.56 -6.62 -11.57
N TRP A 177 -0.08 -6.79 -10.45
CA TRP A 177 -0.35 -5.72 -9.53
C TRP A 177 0.78 -5.59 -8.52
N ILE A 178 0.99 -4.37 -8.07
CA ILE A 178 1.88 -4.07 -6.96
C ILE A 178 1.05 -3.31 -5.93
N LEU A 179 0.93 -3.88 -4.76
CA LEU A 179 0.17 -3.33 -3.64
C LEU A 179 1.15 -2.67 -2.68
N ALA A 180 0.99 -1.37 -2.47
CA ALA A 180 1.77 -0.58 -1.53
C ALA A 180 0.88 -0.06 -0.42
N ASP A 181 1.37 -0.13 0.81
CA ASP A 181 0.71 0.46 1.97
C ASP A 181 1.23 1.89 2.15
N MET A 182 0.33 2.87 2.10
CA MET A 182 0.65 4.29 2.19
C MET A 182 -0.22 4.98 3.23
N PHE A 183 0.32 6.00 3.90
CA PHE A 183 -0.48 6.78 4.81
C PHE A 183 -1.56 7.59 4.06
N GLU A 184 -2.70 7.82 4.71
CA GLU A 184 -3.83 8.53 4.13
C GLU A 184 -3.45 9.92 3.60
N ASN A 185 -2.63 10.65 4.38
CA ASN A 185 -2.13 11.97 4.00
C ASN A 185 -1.21 11.94 2.77
N GLU A 186 -0.60 10.80 2.42
CA GLU A 186 0.21 10.59 1.22
C GLU A 186 -0.65 10.19 0.03
N ALA A 187 -1.55 9.24 0.25
CA ALA A 187 -2.40 8.65 -0.79
C ALA A 187 -3.31 9.67 -1.49
N GLN A 188 -3.75 10.72 -0.78
CA GLN A 188 -4.58 11.78 -1.35
C GLN A 188 -3.91 12.57 -2.49
N TYR A 189 -2.58 12.58 -2.57
CA TYR A 189 -1.81 13.27 -3.61
C TYR A 189 -1.41 12.38 -4.78
N LEU A 190 -1.99 11.17 -4.86
CA LEU A 190 -1.71 10.20 -5.92
C LEU A 190 -2.83 10.18 -6.97
N PRO A 191 -2.67 10.90 -8.08
CA PRO A 191 -3.62 10.79 -9.16
C PRO A 191 -3.49 9.43 -9.86
N GLN A 192 -4.62 8.87 -10.26
CA GLN A 192 -4.67 7.70 -11.12
C GLN A 192 -3.89 7.94 -12.42
N GLY A 193 -3.20 6.92 -12.91
CA GLY A 193 -2.36 7.00 -14.12
C GLY A 193 -0.95 7.54 -13.87
N LYS A 194 -0.62 7.99 -12.66
CA LYS A 194 0.74 8.45 -12.31
C LYS A 194 1.75 7.32 -12.48
N SER A 195 2.85 7.60 -13.17
CA SER A 195 3.95 6.65 -13.34
C SER A 195 4.81 6.57 -12.08
N ALA A 196 5.22 5.37 -11.73
CA ALA A 196 6.14 5.04 -10.65
C ALA A 196 7.29 4.18 -11.18
N LYS A 197 8.46 4.31 -10.57
CA LYS A 197 9.58 3.39 -10.80
C LYS A 197 9.53 2.30 -9.75
N VAL A 198 9.64 1.07 -10.19
CA VAL A 198 9.64 -0.12 -9.33
C VAL A 198 10.96 -0.83 -9.50
N SER A 199 11.65 -1.13 -8.42
CA SER A 199 12.91 -1.85 -8.44
C SER A 199 12.92 -3.03 -7.47
N LEU A 200 13.63 -4.08 -7.85
CA LEU A 200 13.87 -5.22 -6.96
C LEU A 200 15.09 -4.91 -6.09
N PRO A 201 15.03 -5.08 -4.74
CA PRO A 201 16.09 -4.67 -3.81
C PRO A 201 17.47 -5.24 -4.13
N HIS A 202 17.52 -6.44 -4.73
CA HIS A 202 18.77 -7.16 -5.01
C HIS A 202 19.12 -7.25 -6.50
N GLN A 203 18.32 -6.64 -7.37
CA GLN A 203 18.50 -6.64 -8.82
C GLN A 203 18.49 -5.19 -9.32
N LYS A 204 19.45 -4.84 -10.18
CA LYS A 204 19.48 -3.50 -10.81
C LYS A 204 18.41 -3.33 -11.90
N LYS A 205 17.32 -4.13 -11.87
CA LYS A 205 16.26 -4.11 -12.86
C LYS A 205 15.17 -3.14 -12.41
N ILE A 206 14.81 -2.21 -13.29
CA ILE A 206 13.78 -1.19 -13.03
C ILE A 206 12.59 -1.47 -13.94
N PHE A 207 11.41 -1.46 -13.36
CA PHE A 207 10.12 -1.59 -14.04
C PHE A 207 9.37 -0.27 -13.97
N GLN A 208 8.58 0.03 -14.99
CA GLN A 208 7.62 1.12 -14.94
C GLN A 208 6.26 0.56 -14.52
N ALA A 209 5.66 1.19 -13.55
CA ALA A 209 4.31 0.89 -13.11
C ALA A 209 3.44 2.15 -13.15
N LYS A 210 2.12 1.98 -13.21
CA LYS A 210 1.16 3.08 -13.19
C LYS A 210 0.20 2.89 -12.02
N VAL A 211 -0.05 3.95 -11.29
CA VAL A 211 -1.08 3.95 -10.23
C VAL A 211 -2.44 3.68 -10.89
N SER A 212 -3.06 2.55 -10.56
CA SER A 212 -4.40 2.21 -11.05
C SER A 212 -5.50 2.68 -10.11
N GLY A 213 -5.18 2.86 -8.81
CA GLY A 213 -6.11 3.43 -7.85
C GLY A 213 -5.67 3.24 -6.41
N VAL A 214 -6.37 3.97 -5.54
CA VAL A 214 -6.32 3.77 -4.09
C VAL A 214 -7.50 2.89 -3.73
N LEU A 215 -7.25 1.76 -3.09
CA LEU A 215 -8.32 0.85 -2.68
C LEU A 215 -9.08 1.44 -1.47
N PRO A 216 -10.40 1.29 -1.41
CA PRO A 216 -11.22 1.86 -0.34
C PRO A 216 -11.12 1.08 0.98
N GLN A 217 -10.03 0.37 1.18
CA GLN A 217 -9.77 -0.42 2.37
C GLN A 217 -8.71 0.28 3.22
N PHE A 218 -9.12 0.75 4.39
CA PHE A 218 -8.25 1.32 5.40
C PHE A 218 -7.84 0.23 6.38
N ASP A 219 -6.55 0.08 6.60
CA ASP A 219 -6.00 -0.81 7.62
C ASP A 219 -5.86 -0.03 8.93
N GLU A 220 -6.72 -0.35 9.90
CA GLU A 220 -6.76 0.34 11.19
C GLU A 220 -5.51 0.10 12.04
N ALA A 221 -4.86 -1.05 11.89
CA ALA A 221 -3.66 -1.40 12.67
C ALA A 221 -2.44 -0.60 12.21
N THR A 222 -2.27 -0.46 10.92
CA THR A 222 -1.14 0.27 10.30
C THR A 222 -1.47 1.72 9.99
N ARG A 223 -2.76 2.10 9.99
CA ARG A 223 -3.29 3.41 9.55
C ARG A 223 -2.89 3.74 8.12
N THR A 224 -2.95 2.75 7.24
CA THR A 224 -2.59 2.89 5.83
C THR A 224 -3.75 2.56 4.91
N LEU A 225 -3.68 3.11 3.70
CA LEU A 225 -4.51 2.75 2.55
C LEU A 225 -3.66 1.92 1.59
N LYS A 226 -4.29 0.96 0.91
CA LYS A 226 -3.61 0.19 -0.13
C LYS A 226 -3.69 0.93 -1.46
N VAL A 227 -2.53 1.24 -2.01
CA VAL A 227 -2.38 1.80 -3.36
C VAL A 227 -2.02 0.67 -4.30
N ARG A 228 -2.80 0.54 -5.38
CA ARG A 228 -2.56 -0.46 -6.42
C ARG A 228 -1.87 0.19 -7.62
N LEU A 229 -0.77 -0.42 -8.03
CA LEU A 229 -0.08 -0.09 -9.25
C LEU A 229 -0.14 -1.29 -10.20
N GLU A 230 -0.14 -1.03 -11.49
CA GLU A 230 -0.08 -2.03 -12.55
C GLU A 230 1.26 -1.95 -13.26
N ALA A 231 1.91 -3.10 -13.45
CA ALA A 231 3.18 -3.22 -14.13
C ALA A 231 3.14 -4.32 -15.20
N ASP A 232 3.68 -4.02 -16.38
CA ASP A 232 3.93 -5.03 -17.41
C ASP A 232 5.12 -5.91 -16.98
N ASN A 233 5.00 -7.22 -17.19
CA ASN A 233 5.95 -8.22 -16.74
C ASN A 233 6.22 -9.29 -17.82
N PRO A 234 6.69 -8.91 -19.01
CA PRO A 234 6.84 -9.82 -20.14
C PRO A 234 7.84 -10.96 -19.88
N ASP A 235 8.84 -10.72 -19.06
CA ASP A 235 9.87 -11.70 -18.71
C ASP A 235 9.53 -12.50 -17.43
N TYR A 236 8.34 -12.31 -16.85
CA TYR A 236 7.90 -12.95 -15.61
C TYR A 236 8.88 -12.79 -14.44
N THR A 237 9.66 -11.69 -14.44
CA THR A 237 10.64 -11.40 -13.39
C THR A 237 9.96 -11.04 -12.07
N LEU A 238 8.85 -10.28 -12.14
CA LEU A 238 8.01 -9.97 -10.99
C LEU A 238 7.11 -11.17 -10.70
N ARG A 239 7.33 -11.80 -9.52
CA ARG A 239 6.56 -12.98 -9.10
C ARG A 239 5.68 -12.62 -7.90
N PRO A 240 4.50 -13.23 -7.77
CA PRO A 240 3.64 -13.02 -6.62
C PRO A 240 4.38 -13.17 -5.30
N ASN A 241 4.03 -12.30 -4.34
CA ASN A 241 4.62 -12.19 -3.00
C ASN A 241 6.06 -11.63 -2.94
N MET A 242 6.68 -11.27 -4.05
CA MET A 242 7.94 -10.51 -4.00
C MET A 242 7.71 -9.12 -3.45
N PHE A 243 8.68 -8.62 -2.67
CA PHE A 243 8.75 -7.22 -2.25
C PHE A 243 9.55 -6.42 -3.27
N VAL A 244 9.10 -5.20 -3.50
CA VAL A 244 9.69 -4.26 -4.45
C VAL A 244 9.77 -2.87 -3.83
N ASP A 245 10.81 -2.12 -4.17
CA ASP A 245 10.90 -0.70 -3.82
C ASP A 245 10.19 0.13 -4.90
N ILE A 246 9.33 1.05 -4.47
CA ILE A 246 8.58 1.93 -5.35
C ILE A 246 9.05 3.35 -5.12
N GLU A 247 9.47 4.03 -6.18
CA GLU A 247 9.72 5.46 -6.19
C GLU A 247 8.58 6.15 -6.94
N LEU A 248 7.84 6.96 -6.19
CA LEU A 248 6.61 7.59 -6.65
C LEU A 248 6.70 9.11 -6.50
N PRO A 249 6.87 9.87 -7.59
CA PRO A 249 6.86 11.33 -7.51
C PRO A 249 5.44 11.83 -7.24
N ILE A 250 5.26 12.57 -6.15
CA ILE A 250 3.99 13.23 -5.81
C ILE A 250 4.10 14.73 -6.06
N SER A 251 2.97 15.36 -6.37
CA SER A 251 2.91 16.80 -6.56
C SER A 251 2.14 17.40 -5.39
N LEU A 252 2.86 18.04 -4.48
CA LEU A 252 2.26 18.76 -3.36
C LEU A 252 1.89 20.20 -3.77
N PRO A 253 0.91 20.81 -3.10
CA PRO A 253 0.63 22.23 -3.27
C PRO A 253 1.89 23.06 -3.06
N PRO A 254 1.99 24.27 -3.67
CA PRO A 254 3.12 25.15 -3.45
C PRO A 254 3.26 25.49 -1.95
N ALA A 255 4.40 25.17 -1.37
CA ALA A 255 4.69 25.30 0.05
C ALA A 255 6.06 25.93 0.28
N ILE A 256 6.27 26.47 1.48
CA ILE A 256 7.57 26.87 1.94
C ILE A 256 8.28 25.62 2.45
N ALA A 257 9.42 25.28 1.86
CA ALA A 257 10.22 24.15 2.31
C ALA A 257 11.67 24.55 2.53
N VAL A 258 12.15 24.35 3.75
CA VAL A 258 13.53 24.62 4.15
C VAL A 258 14.30 23.32 4.35
N PRO A 259 15.65 23.32 4.27
CA PRO A 259 16.44 22.16 4.67
C PRO A 259 16.17 21.79 6.13
N ALA A 260 16.18 20.49 6.43
CA ALA A 260 15.90 20.00 7.77
C ALA A 260 16.86 20.59 8.82
N ASP A 261 18.11 20.84 8.43
CA ASP A 261 19.14 21.43 9.27
C ASP A 261 18.85 22.91 9.64
N ALA A 262 17.95 23.56 8.90
CA ALA A 262 17.51 24.91 9.22
C ALA A 262 16.52 24.96 10.41
N VAL A 263 15.92 23.83 10.75
CA VAL A 263 14.93 23.71 11.82
C VAL A 263 15.59 23.10 13.05
N LEU A 264 15.70 23.90 14.10
CA LEU A 264 16.15 23.42 15.40
C LEU A 264 14.95 22.81 16.15
N ASP A 265 14.99 21.49 16.34
CA ASP A 265 13.96 20.75 17.05
C ASP A 265 14.38 20.47 18.48
N SER A 266 13.72 21.08 19.45
CA SER A 266 13.95 20.89 20.88
C SER A 266 13.01 19.86 21.52
N GLY A 267 12.21 19.16 20.70
CA GLY A 267 11.19 18.21 21.13
C GLY A 267 9.86 18.87 21.50
N LEU A 268 9.87 20.01 22.15
CA LEU A 268 8.67 20.77 22.52
C LEU A 268 8.34 21.85 21.48
N LYS A 269 9.36 22.44 20.88
CA LYS A 269 9.25 23.56 19.95
C LYS A 269 10.21 23.38 18.80
N LYS A 270 9.77 23.79 17.62
CA LYS A 270 10.60 23.88 16.44
C LYS A 270 10.88 25.33 16.12
N THR A 271 12.14 25.68 15.97
CA THR A 271 12.59 27.06 15.84
C THR A 271 13.44 27.18 14.58
N VAL A 272 13.29 28.27 13.84
CA VAL A 272 14.16 28.70 12.76
C VAL A 272 14.75 30.07 13.12
N PHE A 273 15.95 30.37 12.60
CA PHE A 273 16.55 31.67 12.75
C PHE A 273 16.35 32.49 11.47
N VAL A 274 15.62 33.58 11.56
CA VAL A 274 15.40 34.54 10.48
C VAL A 274 16.50 35.59 10.53
N ASP A 275 17.18 35.78 9.40
CA ASP A 275 18.22 36.81 9.28
C ASP A 275 17.62 38.16 8.88
N HIS A 276 17.78 39.16 9.75
CA HIS A 276 17.40 40.57 9.49
C HIS A 276 18.58 41.39 8.95
N GLY A 277 19.71 40.77 8.68
CA GLY A 277 20.93 41.45 8.26
C GLY A 277 21.70 42.03 9.42
N LYS A 278 22.92 42.52 9.14
CA LYS A 278 23.83 43.12 10.10
C LYS A 278 24.13 42.25 11.34
N GLY A 279 23.98 40.92 11.21
CA GLY A 279 24.25 39.99 12.30
C GLY A 279 23.11 39.82 13.32
N SER A 280 21.93 40.32 12.99
CA SER A 280 20.73 40.16 13.80
C SER A 280 19.93 38.98 13.35
N PHE A 281 19.79 37.97 14.21
CA PHE A 281 19.01 36.76 13.97
C PHE A 281 17.83 36.71 14.94
N GLU A 282 16.62 36.50 14.41
CA GLU A 282 15.40 36.29 15.18
C GLU A 282 15.11 34.81 15.30
N ALA A 283 15.05 34.29 16.53
CA ALA A 283 14.57 32.95 16.79
C ALA A 283 13.03 32.93 16.68
N ARG A 284 12.49 32.25 15.69
CA ARG A 284 11.05 32.21 15.43
C ARG A 284 10.53 30.78 15.51
N GLU A 285 9.48 30.59 16.28
CA GLU A 285 8.79 29.32 16.41
C GLU A 285 8.00 29.03 15.10
N VAL A 286 8.10 27.79 14.59
CA VAL A 286 7.45 27.36 13.36
C VAL A 286 6.64 26.09 13.54
N GLU A 287 5.54 25.99 12.80
CA GLU A 287 4.80 24.76 12.61
C GLU A 287 5.31 24.07 11.36
N THR A 288 5.73 22.81 11.48
CA THR A 288 6.24 22.04 10.35
C THR A 288 5.19 21.05 9.84
N GLY A 289 5.15 20.87 8.52
CA GLY A 289 4.36 19.86 7.84
C GLY A 289 5.20 18.64 7.42
N TRP A 290 5.15 18.33 6.14
CA TRP A 290 5.85 17.21 5.54
C TRP A 290 7.36 17.29 5.69
N ARG A 291 7.97 16.15 6.02
CA ARG A 291 9.41 15.97 5.93
C ARG A 291 9.73 14.90 4.92
N ILE A 292 10.41 15.27 3.84
CA ILE A 292 10.78 14.36 2.76
C ILE A 292 12.26 14.55 2.43
N GLY A 293 13.02 13.49 2.66
CA GLY A 293 14.48 13.55 2.55
C GLY A 293 15.06 14.57 3.51
N ASN A 294 15.83 15.53 2.95
CA ASN A 294 16.49 16.60 3.71
C ASN A 294 15.70 17.93 3.72
N ARG A 295 14.41 17.94 3.41
CA ARG A 295 13.57 19.15 3.44
C ARG A 295 12.36 18.98 4.34
N VAL A 296 11.95 20.08 4.96
CA VAL A 296 10.81 20.16 5.86
C VAL A 296 9.91 21.32 5.41
N GLU A 297 8.63 21.02 5.25
CA GLU A 297 7.61 22.03 4.99
C GLU A 297 7.37 22.88 6.22
N ILE A 298 7.23 24.18 6.02
CA ILE A 298 6.82 25.13 7.05
C ILE A 298 5.40 25.59 6.77
N ILE A 299 4.47 25.18 7.64
CA ILE A 299 3.06 25.52 7.53
C ILE A 299 2.80 26.94 8.03
N LYS A 300 3.45 27.30 9.17
CA LYS A 300 3.33 28.63 9.79
C LYS A 300 4.67 29.08 10.35
N GLY A 301 4.86 30.38 10.43
CA GLY A 301 6.00 31.02 11.08
C GLY A 301 7.03 31.60 10.11
N LEU A 302 6.95 31.35 8.80
CA LEU A 302 7.79 31.98 7.78
C LEU A 302 6.96 32.58 6.66
N ASN A 303 7.46 33.67 6.07
CA ASN A 303 6.89 34.30 4.89
C ASN A 303 7.85 34.20 3.70
N PRO A 304 7.34 34.13 2.46
CA PRO A 304 8.18 34.23 1.27
C PRO A 304 8.97 35.52 1.25
N GLY A 305 10.25 35.45 0.87
CA GLY A 305 11.18 36.59 0.81
C GLY A 305 12.02 36.76 2.07
N GLU A 306 11.70 36.14 3.20
CA GLU A 306 12.55 36.15 4.39
C GLU A 306 13.83 35.33 4.15
N GLN A 307 14.89 35.70 4.85
CA GLN A 307 16.15 34.93 4.84
C GLN A 307 16.24 34.08 6.08
N VAL A 308 16.51 32.77 5.92
CA VAL A 308 16.67 31.86 7.04
C VAL A 308 18.05 31.26 7.08
N VAL A 309 18.56 31.02 8.26
CA VAL A 309 19.83 30.36 8.50
C VAL A 309 19.71 28.86 8.20
N LEU A 310 20.59 28.36 7.32
CA LEU A 310 20.62 26.95 6.93
C LEU A 310 21.65 26.15 7.73
N SER A 311 22.70 26.79 8.24
CA SER A 311 23.76 26.13 9.01
C SER A 311 24.28 27.02 10.11
N GLY A 312 24.75 26.42 11.20
CA GLY A 312 25.22 27.13 12.36
C GLY A 312 24.14 27.45 13.43
N ASN A 313 22.92 26.97 13.23
CA ASN A 313 21.76 27.23 14.10
C ASN A 313 22.02 26.93 15.58
N PHE A 314 22.66 25.77 15.86
CA PHE A 314 23.00 25.40 17.23
C PHE A 314 24.00 26.36 17.88
N LEU A 315 24.96 26.86 17.11
CA LEU A 315 25.95 27.80 17.59
C LEU A 315 25.34 29.21 17.84
N ILE A 316 24.41 29.62 16.96
CA ILE A 316 23.66 30.87 17.14
C ILE A 316 22.78 30.77 18.39
N ASP A 317 22.08 29.65 18.60
CA ASP A 317 21.27 29.42 19.81
C ASP A 317 22.14 29.46 21.07
N SER A 318 23.28 28.77 21.04
CA SER A 318 24.22 28.72 22.16
C SER A 318 24.81 30.09 22.48
N GLU A 319 25.22 30.85 21.45
CA GLU A 319 25.74 32.21 21.63
C GLU A 319 24.67 33.17 22.20
N THR A 320 23.44 33.07 21.67
CA THR A 320 22.32 33.87 22.19
C THR A 320 22.02 33.54 23.65
N ARG A 321 22.07 32.26 24.02
CA ARG A 321 21.93 31.86 25.45
C ARG A 321 23.07 32.34 26.32
N LEU A 322 24.29 32.32 25.83
CA LEU A 322 25.48 32.85 26.54
C LEU A 322 25.39 34.37 26.72
N GLU A 323 24.99 35.13 25.68
CA GLU A 323 24.79 36.57 25.77
C GLU A 323 23.67 36.92 26.76
N LEU A 324 22.55 36.17 26.75
CA LEU A 324 21.47 36.34 27.73
C LEU A 324 21.90 35.97 29.15
N ALA A 325 22.77 34.94 29.30
CA ALA A 325 23.38 34.59 30.58
C ALA A 325 24.32 35.69 31.11
N ALA A 326 25.19 36.21 30.22
CA ALA A 326 26.12 37.28 30.56
C ALA A 326 25.39 38.60 30.90
N ALA A 327 24.25 38.86 30.26
CA ALA A 327 23.38 39.98 30.56
C ALA A 327 22.54 39.78 31.85
N GLY A 328 22.74 38.68 32.59
CA GLY A 328 22.00 38.36 33.82
C GLY A 328 20.54 37.98 33.59
N MET A 329 20.17 37.67 32.34
CA MET A 329 18.81 37.30 31.97
C MET A 329 18.56 35.77 32.01
N VAL A 330 19.60 34.95 32.06
CA VAL A 330 19.51 33.50 32.30
C VAL A 330 19.50 33.25 33.79
N GLY A 331 18.44 32.70 34.29
CA GLY A 331 18.14 32.50 35.71
C GLY A 331 16.94 33.33 36.19
N THR A 332 16.41 34.20 35.33
CA THR A 332 15.22 35.01 35.66
C THR A 332 13.89 34.38 35.20
N LEU A 333 13.94 33.21 34.60
CA LEU A 333 12.74 32.46 34.20
C LEU A 333 12.59 31.19 35.05
N SER A 334 11.40 30.98 35.60
CA SER A 334 10.97 29.76 36.30
C SER A 334 9.71 29.23 35.61
N LYS A 335 9.43 27.95 35.76
CA LYS A 335 8.15 27.40 35.29
C LYS A 335 7.11 27.49 36.38
N ASP A 336 5.93 27.99 36.02
CA ASP A 336 4.75 27.96 36.88
C ASP A 336 4.29 26.50 37.06
N PRO A 337 4.30 25.98 38.30
CA PRO A 337 3.95 24.56 38.52
C PRO A 337 2.47 24.26 38.30
N VAL A 338 1.59 25.25 38.20
CA VAL A 338 0.14 25.08 38.02
C VAL A 338 -0.23 25.09 36.55
N CYS A 339 0.19 26.08 35.80
CA CYS A 339 -0.18 26.27 34.39
C CYS A 339 0.93 25.88 33.39
N GLY A 340 2.17 25.60 33.87
CA GLY A 340 3.30 25.18 33.02
C GLY A 340 3.94 26.29 32.20
N GLY A 341 3.48 27.55 32.35
CA GLY A 341 3.98 28.70 31.63
C GLY A 341 5.32 29.21 32.17
N ASP A 342 6.09 29.88 31.31
CA ASP A 342 7.36 30.50 31.71
C ASP A 342 7.09 31.81 32.47
N VAL A 343 7.68 31.94 33.65
CA VAL A 343 7.51 33.07 34.58
C VAL A 343 8.83 33.83 34.73
N SER A 344 8.81 35.12 34.48
CA SER A 344 9.93 35.98 34.86
C SER A 344 9.98 36.12 36.38
N ILE A 345 11.03 35.58 36.99
CA ILE A 345 11.26 35.62 38.45
C ILE A 345 11.18 37.06 38.94
N THR A 346 11.86 38.00 38.28
CA THR A 346 11.90 39.41 38.66
C THR A 346 10.52 40.08 38.58
N LYS A 347 9.68 39.72 37.58
CA LYS A 347 8.31 40.24 37.47
C LYS A 347 7.39 39.61 38.52
N ALA A 348 7.53 38.31 38.75
CA ALA A 348 6.75 37.60 39.76
C ALA A 348 7.08 38.04 41.19
N GLU A 349 8.35 38.30 41.49
CA GLU A 349 8.76 38.84 42.77
C GLU A 349 8.19 40.25 43.03
N LYS A 350 8.30 41.15 42.04
CA LYS A 350 7.73 42.50 42.14
C LYS A 350 6.21 42.49 42.30
N ALA A 351 5.54 41.51 41.72
CA ALA A 351 4.09 41.32 41.79
C ALA A 351 3.65 40.47 43.01
N GLY A 352 4.57 39.99 43.87
CA GLY A 352 4.24 39.13 45.00
C GLY A 352 3.75 37.72 44.64
N ARG A 353 3.97 37.30 43.40
CA ARG A 353 3.51 36.01 42.85
C ARG A 353 4.51 34.88 43.08
N LYS A 354 4.89 34.69 44.34
CA LYS A 354 5.79 33.63 44.79
C LYS A 354 5.20 32.90 45.99
N SER A 355 5.52 31.59 46.09
CA SER A 355 5.20 30.78 47.27
C SER A 355 6.33 29.86 47.62
N THR A 356 6.48 29.48 48.88
CA THR A 356 7.53 28.57 49.34
C THR A 356 6.91 27.24 49.78
N TYR A 357 7.37 26.14 49.24
CA TYR A 357 6.94 24.79 49.62
C TYR A 357 8.16 23.86 49.74
N GLN A 358 8.27 23.16 50.86
CA GLN A 358 9.41 22.25 51.17
C GLN A 358 10.80 22.91 50.99
N GLY A 359 10.95 24.19 51.36
CA GLY A 359 12.21 24.91 51.26
C GLY A 359 12.58 25.42 49.86
N LYS A 360 11.72 25.20 48.84
CA LYS A 360 11.90 25.73 47.49
C LYS A 360 10.92 26.86 47.21
N VAL A 361 11.37 27.89 46.49
CA VAL A 361 10.54 29.01 46.06
C VAL A 361 10.01 28.71 44.66
N TYR A 362 8.71 28.89 44.47
CA TYR A 362 8.00 28.75 43.22
C TYR A 362 7.40 30.09 42.78
N TYR A 363 7.38 30.31 41.47
CA TYR A 363 6.93 31.57 40.87
C TYR A 363 5.75 31.30 39.94
N PHE A 364 4.78 32.24 39.87
CA PHE A 364 3.52 32.04 39.18
C PHE A 364 3.27 33.12 38.13
N THR A 365 2.59 32.74 37.04
CA THR A 365 2.22 33.62 35.91
C THR A 365 1.08 34.59 36.32
N SER A 366 0.18 34.13 37.20
CA SER A 366 -0.98 34.87 37.66
C SER A 366 -1.21 34.66 39.16
N ASP A 367 -2.00 35.55 39.76
CA ASP A 367 -2.41 35.43 41.16
C ASP A 367 -3.31 34.20 41.38
N GLU A 368 -4.12 33.84 40.38
CA GLU A 368 -4.98 32.63 40.38
C GLU A 368 -4.13 31.35 40.46
N CYS A 369 -3.04 31.26 39.68
CA CYS A 369 -2.13 30.09 39.72
C CYS A 369 -1.47 29.99 41.10
N LYS A 370 -1.08 31.11 41.70
CA LYS A 370 -0.52 31.14 43.05
C LYS A 370 -1.54 30.63 44.08
N GLU A 371 -2.75 31.15 44.08
CA GLU A 371 -3.81 30.72 45.00
C GLU A 371 -4.16 29.21 44.85
N GLN A 372 -4.18 28.72 43.65
CA GLN A 372 -4.42 27.27 43.40
C GLN A 372 -3.27 26.42 43.97
N PHE A 373 -2.04 26.88 43.84
CA PHE A 373 -0.88 26.19 44.39
C PHE A 373 -0.92 26.23 45.93
N ASP A 374 -1.17 27.41 46.52
CA ASP A 374 -1.21 27.60 47.97
C ASP A 374 -2.30 26.77 48.65
N LYS A 375 -3.41 26.51 47.95
CA LYS A 375 -4.50 25.61 48.44
C LYS A 375 -4.10 24.13 48.45
N ASN A 376 -3.31 23.66 47.53
CA ASN A 376 -2.88 22.25 47.49
C ASN A 376 -1.55 22.03 46.73
N PRO A 377 -0.40 22.41 47.34
CA PRO A 377 0.90 22.32 46.68
C PRO A 377 1.30 20.90 46.27
N ALA A 378 0.92 19.89 47.07
CA ALA A 378 1.28 18.51 46.82
C ALA A 378 0.68 17.96 45.50
N ARG A 379 -0.42 18.52 45.00
CA ARG A 379 -1.06 18.12 43.74
C ARG A 379 -0.19 18.47 42.52
N TYR A 380 0.55 19.58 42.58
CA TYR A 380 1.34 20.11 41.47
C TYR A 380 2.81 19.68 41.51
N MET A 381 3.20 18.98 42.58
CA MET A 381 4.58 18.51 42.78
C MET A 381 4.75 16.99 42.46
N LYS A 382 3.69 16.29 42.06
CA LYS A 382 3.79 14.90 41.60
C LYS A 382 4.10 14.88 40.10
N LYS A 383 5.41 14.91 39.79
CA LYS A 383 5.96 14.30 38.56
C LYS A 383 7.35 13.77 38.86
#